data_9a090d1ed4f2f311a1b5c3df76caa28b
#
_entry.id   9a090d1ed4f2f311a1b5c3df76caa28b
#
_cell.length_a   1.000
_cell.length_b   1.000
_cell.length_c   1.000
_cell.angle_alpha   90.00
_cell.angle_beta   90.00
_cell.angle_gamma   90.00
#
_symmetry.space_group_name_H-M   'P 1'
#
loop_
_entity.id
_entity.type
_entity.pdbx_description
1 polymer ?
#
loop_
_entity_poly.entity_id
_entity_poly.type
_entity_poly.pdbx_seq_one_letter_code
_entity_poly.pdbx_strand_id
1 'polypeptide(L)'
;MKFLHTADWHIGKKLHGFDLLAEQREAFKQILAIAKEEQVDAVVIAGDLYDRSVPAVEAVEIFNEMMIQMNLKEHFPVLAISGNHDSSTRLETGGPWFNQTQFYLNTRLEQAFQPIEIDNTQFYLLPYFEPIAARLYFE
;
A
#
# COMPACT_ATOMS: atom_id res chain seq x y z
N MET A 1 19.49 -7.18 0.92
CA MET A 1 18.16 -6.50 0.91
C MET A 1 17.49 -6.68 2.26
N LYS A 2 17.13 -5.58 2.89
CA LYS A 2 16.32 -5.57 4.12
C LYS A 2 15.04 -4.77 3.83
N PHE A 3 13.87 -5.33 4.08
CA PHE A 3 12.62 -4.59 3.89
C PHE A 3 11.70 -4.74 5.10
N LEU A 4 10.88 -3.73 5.33
CA LEU A 4 9.83 -3.74 6.34
C LEU A 4 8.54 -4.23 5.69
N HIS A 5 7.93 -5.26 6.26
CA HIS A 5 6.65 -5.80 5.79
C HIS A 5 5.55 -5.45 6.79
N THR A 6 4.52 -4.81 6.30
CA THR A 6 3.31 -4.47 7.05
C THR A 6 2.08 -4.78 6.20
N ALA A 7 0.90 -4.82 6.81
CA ALA A 7 -0.34 -5.16 6.12
C ALA A 7 -1.55 -4.62 6.91
N ASP A 8 -2.71 -4.62 6.24
CA ASP A 8 -4.00 -4.39 6.89
C ASP A 8 -4.05 -3.07 7.67
N TRP A 9 -3.72 -1.99 7.00
CA TRP A 9 -3.70 -0.66 7.62
C TRP A 9 -5.10 -0.15 7.95
N HIS A 10 -6.10 -0.50 7.12
CA HIS A 10 -7.50 -0.12 7.32
C HIS A 10 -7.68 1.36 7.67
N ILE A 11 -7.01 2.23 6.93
CA ILE A 11 -7.07 3.68 7.18
C ILE A 11 -8.52 4.17 7.08
N GLY A 12 -8.96 4.88 8.13
CA GLY A 12 -10.33 5.36 8.26
C GLY A 12 -11.25 4.41 9.03
N LYS A 13 -10.70 3.34 9.62
CA LYS A 13 -11.48 2.42 10.45
C LYS A 13 -12.10 3.15 11.64
N LYS A 14 -13.37 2.84 11.90
CA LYS A 14 -14.09 3.26 13.12
C LYS A 14 -14.36 2.06 14.01
N LEU A 15 -14.22 2.22 15.30
CA LEU A 15 -14.52 1.21 16.29
C LEU A 15 -15.61 1.72 17.22
N HIS A 16 -16.78 1.06 17.22
CA HIS A 16 -17.94 1.50 18.01
C HIS A 16 -18.29 2.98 17.83
N GLY A 17 -18.21 3.47 16.57
CA GLY A 17 -18.46 4.88 16.25
C GLY A 17 -17.31 5.84 16.53
N PHE A 18 -16.22 5.37 17.14
CA PHE A 18 -15.02 6.17 17.38
C PHE A 18 -14.09 6.10 16.18
N ASP A 19 -13.60 7.27 15.78
CA ASP A 19 -12.60 7.44 14.74
C ASP A 19 -11.23 7.04 15.29
N LEU A 20 -10.47 6.24 14.53
CA LEU A 20 -9.13 5.79 14.90
C LEU A 20 -8.01 6.49 14.14
N LEU A 21 -8.29 7.57 13.43
CA LEU A 21 -7.30 8.22 12.57
C LEU A 21 -6.08 8.73 13.34
N ALA A 22 -6.27 9.26 14.56
CA ALA A 22 -5.15 9.72 15.38
C ALA A 22 -4.24 8.57 15.81
N GLU A 23 -4.82 7.45 16.19
CA GLU A 23 -4.09 6.22 16.55
C GLU A 23 -3.37 5.63 15.33
N GLN A 24 -4.00 5.69 14.17
CA GLN A 24 -3.40 5.23 12.92
C GLN A 24 -2.23 6.12 12.49
N ARG A 25 -2.32 7.42 12.70
CA ARG A 25 -1.17 8.34 12.51
C ARG A 25 -0.01 7.99 13.43
N GLU A 26 -0.29 7.71 14.69
CA GLU A 26 0.74 7.34 15.66
C GLU A 26 1.40 6.00 15.29
N ALA A 27 0.60 5.01 14.90
CA ALA A 27 1.13 3.73 14.42
C ALA A 27 2.04 3.92 13.19
N PHE A 28 1.64 4.78 12.26
CA PHE A 28 2.44 5.10 11.09
C PHE A 28 3.79 5.74 11.45
N LYS A 29 3.79 6.67 12.41
CA LYS A 29 5.04 7.28 12.88
C LYS A 29 6.01 6.24 13.44
N GLN A 30 5.50 5.26 14.17
CA GLN A 30 6.30 4.17 14.70
C GLN A 30 6.86 3.28 13.58
N ILE A 31 6.03 2.93 12.59
CA ILE A 31 6.47 2.17 11.42
C ILE A 31 7.60 2.92 10.69
N LEU A 32 7.41 4.20 10.45
CA LEU A 32 8.40 5.03 9.77
C LEU A 32 9.71 5.13 10.58
N ALA A 33 9.62 5.29 11.90
CA ALA A 33 10.78 5.32 12.78
C ALA A 33 11.56 4.00 12.72
N ILE A 34 10.88 2.86 12.74
CA ILE A 34 11.49 1.54 12.61
C ILE A 34 12.18 1.41 11.25
N ALA A 35 11.51 1.80 10.16
CA ALA A 35 12.09 1.74 8.83
C ALA A 35 13.40 2.54 8.72
N LYS A 36 13.44 3.70 9.35
CA LYS A 36 14.64 4.58 9.40
C LYS A 36 15.74 3.99 10.28
N GLU A 37 15.41 3.55 11.49
CA GLU A 37 16.35 2.97 12.44
C GLU A 37 17.01 1.71 11.86
N GLU A 38 16.22 0.85 11.26
CA GLU A 38 16.66 -0.39 10.63
C GLU A 38 17.32 -0.19 9.27
N GLN A 39 17.27 1.01 8.72
CA GLN A 39 17.82 1.35 7.40
C GLN A 39 17.34 0.37 6.32
N VAL A 40 16.03 0.19 6.24
CA VAL A 40 15.44 -0.73 5.26
C VAL A 40 15.58 -0.20 3.84
N ASP A 41 15.70 -1.11 2.87
CA ASP A 41 15.82 -0.78 1.45
C ASP A 41 14.46 -0.55 0.79
N ALA A 42 13.38 -1.06 1.40
CA ALA A 42 12.02 -0.92 0.89
C ALA A 42 10.99 -1.14 2.00
N VAL A 43 9.76 -0.66 1.76
CA VAL A 43 8.60 -0.94 2.61
C VAL A 43 7.55 -1.66 1.78
N VAL A 44 7.05 -2.78 2.30
CA VAL A 44 6.00 -3.60 1.67
C VAL A 44 4.70 -3.45 2.46
N ILE A 45 3.60 -3.11 1.79
CA ILE A 45 2.27 -2.99 2.39
C ILE A 45 1.34 -4.00 1.72
N ALA A 46 1.04 -5.06 2.43
CA ALA A 46 0.33 -6.21 1.88
C ALA A 46 -1.20 -6.13 2.09
N GLY A 47 -1.85 -5.23 1.36
CA GLY A 47 -3.31 -5.16 1.26
C GLY A 47 -4.02 -4.35 2.34
N ASP A 48 -5.28 -4.09 2.05
CA ASP A 48 -6.22 -3.33 2.89
C ASP A 48 -5.64 -2.00 3.37
N LEU A 49 -5.29 -1.16 2.40
CA LEU A 49 -4.78 0.19 2.66
C LEU A 49 -5.86 1.04 3.33
N TYR A 50 -7.07 0.99 2.81
CA TYR A 50 -8.25 1.61 3.39
C TYR A 50 -9.18 0.58 4.02
N ASP A 51 -9.97 1.01 5.00
CA ASP A 51 -10.99 0.15 5.62
C ASP A 51 -12.18 -0.09 4.70
N ARG A 52 -12.47 0.84 3.79
CA ARG A 52 -13.60 0.78 2.85
C ARG A 52 -13.16 1.03 1.43
N SER A 53 -13.90 0.46 0.49
CA SER A 53 -13.71 0.70 -0.95
C SER A 53 -14.01 2.15 -1.35
N VAL A 54 -14.86 2.84 -0.58
CA VAL A 54 -15.11 4.28 -0.70
C VAL A 54 -14.67 4.94 0.61
N PRO A 55 -13.38 5.28 0.73
CA PRO A 55 -12.88 5.87 1.97
C PRO A 55 -13.41 7.29 2.18
N ALA A 56 -13.53 7.69 3.44
CA ALA A 56 -13.84 9.07 3.79
C ALA A 56 -12.71 10.01 3.35
N VAL A 57 -13.05 11.29 3.13
CA VAL A 57 -12.08 12.30 2.69
C VAL A 57 -10.88 12.36 3.64
N GLU A 58 -11.14 12.35 4.94
CA GLU A 58 -10.10 12.41 5.98
C GLU A 58 -9.15 11.21 5.92
N ALA A 59 -9.66 10.03 5.57
CA ALA A 59 -8.84 8.83 5.38
C ALA A 59 -7.91 8.98 4.17
N VAL A 60 -8.41 9.56 3.08
CA VAL A 60 -7.60 9.83 1.88
C VAL A 60 -6.51 10.84 2.18
N GLU A 61 -6.84 11.91 2.90
CA GLU A 61 -5.87 12.94 3.29
C GLU A 61 -4.73 12.35 4.13
N ILE A 62 -5.07 11.52 5.13
CA ILE A 62 -4.08 10.88 6.01
C ILE A 62 -3.22 9.90 5.23
N PHE A 63 -3.80 9.07 4.38
CA PHE A 63 -3.02 8.15 3.56
C PHE A 63 -2.07 8.90 2.63
N ASN A 64 -2.51 9.99 2.03
CA ASN A 64 -1.65 10.88 1.23
C ASN A 64 -0.48 11.42 2.06
N GLU A 65 -0.75 11.95 3.25
CA GLU A 65 0.30 12.46 4.16
C GLU A 65 1.33 11.37 4.49
N MET A 66 0.86 10.15 4.77
CA MET A 66 1.71 9.00 5.06
C MET A 66 2.63 8.65 3.88
N MET A 67 2.09 8.61 2.67
CA MET A 67 2.88 8.29 1.48
C MET A 67 3.86 9.39 1.12
N ILE A 68 3.46 10.64 1.25
CA ILE A 68 4.37 11.80 1.07
C ILE A 68 5.54 11.69 2.04
N GLN A 69 5.26 11.39 3.30
CA GLN A 69 6.30 11.28 4.32
C GLN A 69 7.26 10.13 4.04
N MET A 70 6.73 8.94 3.77
CA MET A 70 7.51 7.71 3.59
C MET A 70 8.28 7.69 2.27
N ASN A 71 7.60 8.04 1.18
CA ASN A 71 8.15 7.89 -0.17
C ASN A 71 8.84 9.16 -0.69
N LEU A 72 8.17 10.34 -0.60
CA LEU A 72 8.73 11.56 -1.16
C LEU A 72 9.78 12.22 -0.27
N LYS A 73 9.57 12.23 1.05
CA LYS A 73 10.50 12.87 2.00
C LYS A 73 11.62 11.94 2.44
N GLU A 74 11.30 10.73 2.86
CA GLU A 74 12.30 9.76 3.35
C GLU A 74 12.86 8.87 2.24
N HIS A 75 12.30 8.94 1.03
CA HIS A 75 12.76 8.24 -0.18
C HIS A 75 12.74 6.72 -0.10
N PHE A 76 11.89 6.13 0.76
CA PHE A 76 11.72 4.69 0.75
C PHE A 76 10.94 4.24 -0.48
N PRO A 77 11.44 3.25 -1.23
CA PRO A 77 10.59 2.53 -2.18
C PRO A 77 9.44 1.86 -1.44
N VAL A 78 8.22 2.03 -1.95
CA VAL A 78 7.01 1.45 -1.37
C VAL A 78 6.40 0.48 -2.37
N LEU A 79 6.19 -0.75 -1.92
CA LEU A 79 5.61 -1.83 -2.72
C LEU A 79 4.29 -2.25 -2.05
N ALA A 80 3.18 -1.95 -2.68
CA ALA A 80 1.87 -2.19 -2.09
C ALA A 80 0.96 -3.01 -3.00
N ILE A 81 0.02 -3.71 -2.40
CA ILE A 81 -1.06 -4.39 -3.10
C ILE A 81 -2.41 -3.96 -2.54
N SER A 82 -3.44 -3.99 -3.37
CA SER A 82 -4.81 -3.83 -2.90
C SER A 82 -5.29 -5.09 -2.18
N GLY A 83 -6.08 -4.91 -1.12
CA GLY A 83 -6.75 -5.98 -0.38
C GLY A 83 -8.23 -6.08 -0.72
N ASN A 84 -8.95 -6.94 -0.01
CA ASN A 84 -10.38 -7.16 -0.27
C ASN A 84 -11.27 -5.99 0.17
N HIS A 85 -10.80 -5.14 1.07
CA HIS A 85 -11.50 -3.91 1.49
C HIS A 85 -11.24 -2.74 0.54
N ASP A 86 -10.22 -2.81 -0.29
CA ASP A 86 -9.83 -1.74 -1.21
C ASP A 86 -10.64 -1.77 -2.50
N SER A 87 -10.79 -0.61 -3.12
CA SER A 87 -11.23 -0.49 -4.52
C SER A 87 -10.01 -0.44 -5.43
N SER A 88 -9.79 -1.46 -6.22
CA SER A 88 -8.69 -1.49 -7.18
C SER A 88 -8.72 -0.29 -8.12
N THR A 89 -9.89 0.04 -8.65
CA THR A 89 -10.06 1.18 -9.58
C THR A 89 -9.71 2.52 -8.95
N ARG A 90 -10.12 2.75 -7.69
CA ARG A 90 -9.79 4.00 -6.99
C ARG A 90 -8.30 4.10 -6.68
N LEU A 91 -7.68 2.99 -6.30
CA LEU A 91 -6.25 2.95 -5.99
C LEU A 91 -5.35 3.09 -7.22
N GLU A 92 -5.86 2.83 -8.42
CA GLU A 92 -5.11 3.00 -9.67
C GLU A 92 -4.83 4.45 -10.04
N THR A 93 -5.56 5.39 -9.47
CA THR A 93 -5.40 6.81 -9.76
C THR A 93 -3.98 7.28 -9.44
N GLY A 94 -3.31 7.79 -10.45
CA GLY A 94 -1.94 8.30 -10.31
C GLY A 94 -0.85 7.23 -10.39
N GLY A 95 -1.18 5.95 -10.58
CA GLY A 95 -0.21 4.84 -10.59
C GLY A 95 1.02 5.05 -11.48
N PRO A 96 0.87 5.43 -12.76
CA PRO A 96 2.03 5.67 -13.63
C PRO A 96 2.98 6.77 -13.15
N TRP A 97 2.46 7.79 -12.50
CA TRP A 97 3.27 8.87 -11.92
C TRP A 97 3.96 8.41 -10.63
N PHE A 98 3.29 7.60 -9.82
CA PHE A 98 3.86 7.06 -8.58
C PHE A 98 5.07 6.18 -8.84
N ASN A 99 5.07 5.43 -9.93
CA ASN A 99 6.22 4.59 -10.32
C ASN A 99 7.50 5.41 -10.49
N GLN A 100 7.40 6.68 -10.85
CA GLN A 100 8.57 7.57 -11.02
C GLN A 100 9.32 7.82 -9.71
N THR A 101 8.67 7.65 -8.57
CA THR A 101 9.26 7.80 -7.24
C THR A 101 9.44 6.46 -6.53
N GLN A 102 9.30 5.36 -7.24
CA GLN A 102 9.35 4.00 -6.68
C GLN A 102 8.22 3.74 -5.67
N PHE A 103 7.05 4.28 -5.94
CA PHE A 103 5.82 3.88 -5.27
C PHE A 103 5.03 2.98 -6.22
N TYR A 104 5.02 1.68 -5.93
CA TYR A 104 4.40 0.64 -6.75
C TYR A 104 3.17 0.11 -6.05
N LEU A 105 2.03 0.16 -6.72
CA LEU A 105 0.76 -0.32 -6.18
C LEU A 105 0.08 -1.21 -7.21
N ASN A 106 0.15 -2.52 -7.01
CA ASN A 106 -0.53 -3.49 -7.87
C ASN A 106 -1.97 -3.69 -7.38
N THR A 107 -2.90 -3.56 -8.31
CA THR A 107 -4.33 -3.66 -8.06
C THR A 107 -5.03 -4.68 -8.97
N ARG A 108 -4.33 -5.19 -9.99
CA ARG A 108 -4.86 -6.12 -10.96
C ARG A 108 -4.03 -7.40 -11.03
N LEU A 109 -4.70 -8.52 -11.29
CA LEU A 109 -4.07 -9.85 -11.33
C LEU A 109 -2.91 -9.92 -12.32
N GLU A 110 -3.08 -9.34 -13.52
CA GLU A 110 -2.04 -9.39 -14.56
C GLU A 110 -0.74 -8.72 -14.16
N GLN A 111 -0.77 -7.75 -13.25
CA GLN A 111 0.44 -7.07 -12.76
C GLN A 111 1.33 -8.00 -11.93
N ALA A 112 0.75 -9.03 -11.32
CA ALA A 112 1.48 -9.96 -10.46
C ALA A 112 2.54 -10.79 -11.20
N PHE A 113 2.44 -10.90 -12.52
CA PHE A 113 3.36 -11.68 -13.34
C PHE A 113 4.59 -10.90 -13.79
N GLN A 114 4.62 -9.61 -13.50
CA GLN A 114 5.76 -8.76 -13.82
C GLN A 114 6.44 -8.32 -12.52
N PRO A 115 7.69 -8.74 -12.29
CA PRO A 115 8.38 -8.37 -11.07
C PRO A 115 8.77 -6.91 -11.05
N ILE A 116 8.79 -6.35 -9.86
CA ILE A 116 9.41 -5.05 -9.58
C ILE A 116 10.79 -5.34 -9.02
N GLU A 117 11.80 -4.79 -9.65
CA GLU A 117 13.18 -4.98 -9.21
C GLU A 117 13.65 -3.79 -8.38
N ILE A 118 14.14 -4.10 -7.18
CA ILE A 118 14.85 -3.14 -6.33
C ILE A 118 16.18 -3.78 -5.97
N ASP A 119 17.26 -3.12 -6.37
CA ASP A 119 18.61 -3.68 -6.33
C ASP A 119 18.64 -5.04 -7.08
N ASN A 120 19.03 -6.11 -6.40
CA ASN A 120 19.08 -7.45 -6.98
C ASN A 120 17.93 -8.35 -6.52
N THR A 121 16.83 -7.75 -6.07
CA THR A 121 15.67 -8.48 -5.55
C THR A 121 14.44 -8.22 -6.40
N GLN A 122 13.77 -9.31 -6.78
CA GLN A 122 12.52 -9.25 -7.54
C GLN A 122 11.33 -9.42 -6.60
N PHE A 123 10.38 -8.49 -6.67
CA PHE A 123 9.14 -8.53 -5.93
C PHE A 123 7.97 -8.82 -6.87
N TYR A 124 7.26 -9.90 -6.63
CA TYR A 124 6.02 -10.25 -7.34
C TYR A 124 4.85 -9.86 -6.46
N LEU A 125 4.13 -8.81 -6.83
CA LEU A 125 3.06 -8.23 -6.03
C LEU A 125 1.71 -8.77 -6.50
N LEU A 126 1.20 -9.79 -5.81
CA LEU A 126 -0.11 -10.38 -6.10
C LEU A 126 -1.19 -9.68 -5.26
N PRO A 127 -2.05 -8.82 -5.89
CA PRO A 127 -3.14 -8.17 -5.18
C PRO A 127 -4.26 -9.17 -4.87
N TYR A 128 -5.17 -8.79 -3.98
CA TYR A 128 -6.42 -9.50 -3.81
C TYR A 128 -7.19 -9.56 -5.13
N PHE A 129 -7.79 -10.70 -5.43
CA PHE A 129 -8.65 -10.88 -6.59
C PHE A 129 -9.80 -11.84 -6.27
N GLU A 130 -10.93 -11.60 -6.87
CA GLU A 130 -12.05 -12.53 -6.82
C GLU A 130 -11.77 -13.75 -7.71
N PRO A 131 -12.23 -14.96 -7.34
CA PRO A 131 -12.01 -16.17 -8.15
C PRO A 131 -12.43 -16.02 -9.62
N ILE A 132 -13.49 -15.25 -9.88
CA ILE A 132 -13.95 -14.99 -11.25
C ILE A 132 -12.90 -14.24 -12.08
N ALA A 133 -12.14 -13.34 -11.47
CA ALA A 133 -11.09 -12.60 -12.18
C ALA A 133 -9.97 -13.54 -12.65
N ALA A 134 -9.58 -14.51 -11.82
CA ALA A 134 -8.60 -15.53 -12.20
C ALA A 134 -9.14 -16.44 -13.32
N ARG A 135 -10.39 -16.83 -13.23
CA ARG A 135 -11.03 -17.63 -14.28
C ARG A 135 -11.01 -16.91 -15.62
N LEU A 136 -11.45 -15.65 -15.66
CA LEU A 136 -11.46 -14.86 -16.90
C LEU A 136 -10.05 -14.58 -17.44
N TYR A 137 -9.06 -14.50 -16.58
CA TYR A 137 -7.67 -14.26 -17.01
C TYR A 137 -7.04 -15.51 -17.64
N PHE A 138 -7.32 -16.73 -17.10
CA PHE A 138 -6.68 -17.96 -17.54
C PHE A 138 -7.51 -18.75 -18.57
N GLU A 139 -8.76 -18.43 -18.81
CA GLU A 139 -9.60 -19.00 -19.87
C GLU A 139 -9.52 -18.16 -21.15
#